data_af86770d6d2671a968f04f2cae243bf2
#
_entry.id   af86770d6d2671a968f04f2cae243bf2
#
_cell.length_a   1.000
_cell.length_b   1.000
_cell.length_c   1.000
_cell.angle_alpha   90.00
_cell.angle_beta   90.00
_cell.angle_gamma   90.00
#
_symmetry.space_group_name_H-M   'P 1'
#
loop_
_entity.id
_entity.type
_entity.pdbx_description
1 polymer ?
#
loop_
_entity_poly.entity_id
_entity_poly.type
_entity_poly.pdbx_seq_one_letter_code
_entity_poly.pdbx_strand_id
1 'polypeptide(L)'
;MKNPKTPKIRRHGTIKFGTVESTPIVFAGNLYRFEYCRPAESDHLNGVNPYNPNPWSSFHFIDMKTGRQLPSFAKDHHLGCAYTDGGVMYAVGVEGEWGGDTLLIFRSENLCDWECAGALHLPGWKIFNTGVCKKDGVYTLLLEINAPAEDAGPKPFTFRFATSRDMLHWTLTPQECVFQKDRYAGGPAIYTVDDTYYYVLYLEAYPGPSYSNCIARSTDLIHWEYSPINPVMMYNEAEDKQIANPFLTVEEQRQIADALDINNSDMELCEFNGRTIIYYSWGNQRGMEFLAEASYEGGMKTFLESWFPIQDE
;
A
#
# COMPACT_ATOMS: atom_id res chain seq x y z
N MET A 1 32.26 9.82 12.11
CA MET A 1 30.88 10.12 11.66
C MET A 1 29.91 9.44 12.61
N LYS A 2 28.93 10.14 13.14
CA LYS A 2 27.85 9.50 13.93
C LYS A 2 26.94 8.80 12.92
N ASN A 3 26.69 7.50 13.10
CA ASN A 3 25.69 6.82 12.30
C ASN A 3 24.36 7.59 12.40
N PRO A 4 23.71 7.92 11.27
CA PRO A 4 22.42 8.57 11.29
C PRO A 4 21.46 7.70 12.12
N LYS A 5 20.70 8.32 12.99
CA LYS A 5 19.74 7.59 13.81
C LYS A 5 18.57 7.16 12.91
N THR A 6 18.43 5.86 12.73
CA THR A 6 17.23 5.28 12.07
C THR A 6 15.97 5.69 12.85
N PRO A 7 14.89 6.13 12.16
CA PRO A 7 13.61 6.41 12.78
C PRO A 7 13.11 5.21 13.58
N LYS A 8 12.62 5.45 14.79
CA LYS A 8 12.17 4.37 15.65
C LYS A 8 10.71 4.04 15.38
N ILE A 9 10.47 3.02 14.59
CA ILE A 9 9.15 2.43 14.40
C ILE A 9 8.84 1.52 15.60
N ARG A 10 7.65 1.66 16.16
CA ARG A 10 7.12 0.77 17.19
C ARG A 10 6.15 -0.20 16.55
N ARG A 11 6.53 -1.47 16.45
CA ARG A 11 5.63 -2.54 16.01
C ARG A 11 4.65 -2.89 17.12
N HIS A 12 3.41 -3.14 16.76
CA HIS A 12 2.36 -3.58 17.68
C HIS A 12 2.05 -5.06 17.48
N GLY A 13 2.29 -5.58 16.27
CA GLY A 13 2.08 -6.98 15.91
C GLY A 13 0.87 -7.18 14.99
N THR A 14 0.49 -8.43 14.84
CA THR A 14 -0.54 -8.87 13.90
C THR A 14 -1.95 -8.49 14.37
N ILE A 15 -2.71 -7.92 13.44
CA ILE A 15 -4.11 -7.49 13.66
C ILE A 15 -5.13 -8.30 12.85
N LYS A 16 -4.69 -8.96 11.76
CA LYS A 16 -5.61 -9.74 10.91
C LYS A 16 -4.86 -10.81 10.12
N PHE A 17 -5.54 -11.93 9.87
CA PHE A 17 -5.08 -13.02 9.02
C PHE A 17 -5.58 -12.85 7.59
N GLY A 18 -4.77 -13.23 6.59
CA GLY A 18 -5.16 -13.34 5.19
C GLY A 18 -5.51 -12.01 4.51
N THR A 19 -5.11 -10.88 5.09
CA THR A 19 -5.33 -9.55 4.55
C THR A 19 -3.98 -8.88 4.33
N VAL A 20 -3.80 -8.29 3.17
CA VAL A 20 -2.63 -7.52 2.75
C VAL A 20 -3.11 -6.21 2.12
N GLU A 21 -2.18 -5.30 1.81
CA GLU A 21 -2.48 -4.11 1.02
C GLU A 21 -3.63 -3.29 1.63
N SER A 22 -3.46 -2.90 2.88
CA SER A 22 -4.48 -2.20 3.66
C SER A 22 -4.05 -0.77 3.94
N THR A 23 -4.86 0.20 3.49
CA THR A 23 -4.58 1.62 3.67
C THR A 23 -5.18 2.15 4.98
N PRO A 24 -4.37 2.61 5.94
CA PRO A 24 -4.89 3.46 7.02
C PRO A 24 -5.26 4.82 6.46
N ILE A 25 -6.44 5.34 6.79
CA ILE A 25 -6.89 6.61 6.24
C ILE A 25 -7.81 7.37 7.22
N VAL A 26 -7.67 8.69 7.23
CA VAL A 26 -8.53 9.56 8.05
C VAL A 26 -9.63 10.16 7.18
N PHE A 27 -10.88 9.97 7.59
CA PHE A 27 -12.03 10.58 6.94
C PHE A 27 -12.98 11.19 7.97
N ALA A 28 -13.40 12.43 7.74
CA ALA A 28 -14.26 13.19 8.68
C ALA A 28 -13.76 13.15 10.14
N GLY A 29 -12.42 13.20 10.33
CA GLY A 29 -11.77 13.19 11.65
C GLY A 29 -11.70 11.83 12.35
N ASN A 30 -12.12 10.75 11.70
CA ASN A 30 -12.02 9.38 12.22
C ASN A 30 -11.02 8.56 11.42
N LEU A 31 -10.37 7.60 12.11
CA LEU A 31 -9.48 6.65 11.47
C LEU A 31 -10.26 5.46 10.94
N TYR A 32 -10.00 5.11 9.70
CA TYR A 32 -10.51 3.93 9.03
C TYR A 32 -9.35 3.09 8.49
N ARG A 33 -9.64 1.82 8.22
CA ARG A 33 -8.78 0.93 7.45
C ARG A 33 -9.52 0.51 6.19
N PHE A 34 -8.98 0.86 5.04
CA PHE A 34 -9.41 0.33 3.75
C PHE A 34 -8.83 -1.06 3.56
N GLU A 35 -9.63 -2.00 3.15
CA GLU A 35 -9.23 -3.37 2.92
C GLU A 35 -9.69 -3.86 1.55
N TYR A 36 -8.80 -4.56 0.89
CA TYR A 36 -9.08 -5.41 -0.24
C TYR A 36 -9.48 -6.81 0.24
N CYS A 37 -10.65 -7.26 -0.16
CA CYS A 37 -11.13 -8.62 0.08
C CYS A 37 -10.92 -9.48 -1.16
N ARG A 38 -10.00 -10.42 -1.08
CA ARG A 38 -9.79 -11.44 -2.13
C ARG A 38 -11.02 -12.34 -2.25
N PRO A 39 -11.31 -12.93 -3.43
CA PRO A 39 -12.40 -13.90 -3.57
C PRO A 39 -12.17 -15.13 -2.67
N ALA A 40 -13.25 -15.90 -2.45
CA ALA A 40 -13.20 -17.12 -1.64
C ALA A 40 -12.18 -18.14 -2.16
N GLU A 41 -12.08 -18.25 -3.47
CA GLU A 41 -11.08 -19.05 -4.17
C GLU A 41 -10.21 -18.10 -5.01
N SER A 42 -8.90 -18.13 -4.78
CA SER A 42 -7.94 -17.34 -5.54
C SER A 42 -6.71 -18.19 -5.81
N ASP A 43 -6.23 -18.21 -7.04
CA ASP A 43 -5.04 -18.96 -7.46
C ASP A 43 -3.77 -18.52 -6.71
N HIS A 44 -3.80 -17.34 -6.10
CA HIS A 44 -2.68 -16.79 -5.32
C HIS A 44 -2.66 -17.22 -3.86
N LEU A 45 -3.84 -17.57 -3.34
CA LEU A 45 -3.96 -18.16 -2.01
C LEU A 45 -4.03 -19.67 -2.24
N ASN A 46 -3.02 -20.43 -1.92
CA ASN A 46 -3.07 -21.90 -1.97
C ASN A 46 -4.18 -22.45 -1.03
N GLY A 47 -5.44 -22.00 -1.21
CA GLY A 47 -6.56 -22.37 -0.38
C GLY A 47 -7.76 -21.41 -0.45
N VAL A 48 -8.78 -21.73 0.32
CA VAL A 48 -10.00 -20.94 0.44
C VAL A 48 -9.77 -19.79 1.41
N ASN A 49 -10.14 -18.58 1.01
CA ASN A 49 -10.15 -17.43 1.90
C ASN A 49 -11.34 -17.53 2.88
N PRO A 50 -11.11 -17.81 4.18
CA PRO A 50 -12.21 -18.00 5.12
C PRO A 50 -12.96 -16.70 5.46
N TYR A 51 -12.40 -15.54 5.09
CA TYR A 51 -12.92 -14.21 5.46
C TYR A 51 -13.82 -13.59 4.39
N ASN A 52 -13.79 -14.11 3.17
CA ASN A 52 -14.70 -13.70 2.11
C ASN A 52 -15.36 -14.92 1.49
N PRO A 53 -16.63 -15.22 1.83
CA PRO A 53 -17.34 -16.36 1.25
C PRO A 53 -17.82 -16.11 -0.19
N ASN A 54 -17.62 -14.90 -0.72
CA ASN A 54 -18.06 -14.56 -2.06
C ASN A 54 -17.05 -15.04 -3.11
N PRO A 55 -17.51 -15.43 -4.32
CA PRO A 55 -16.63 -15.80 -5.43
C PRO A 55 -16.04 -14.60 -6.16
N TRP A 56 -16.16 -13.40 -5.63
CA TRP A 56 -15.62 -12.15 -6.20
C TRP A 56 -14.85 -11.36 -5.17
N SER A 57 -13.90 -10.57 -5.63
CA SER A 57 -13.21 -9.55 -4.85
C SER A 57 -14.08 -8.32 -4.59
N SER A 58 -13.73 -7.56 -3.60
CA SER A 58 -14.38 -6.27 -3.27
C SER A 58 -13.54 -5.46 -2.31
N PHE A 59 -13.93 -4.21 -2.10
CA PHE A 59 -13.37 -3.34 -1.08
C PHE A 59 -14.36 -3.05 0.04
N HIS A 60 -13.85 -2.76 1.22
CA HIS A 60 -14.63 -2.19 2.31
C HIS A 60 -13.73 -1.37 3.26
N PHE A 61 -14.37 -0.66 4.17
CA PHE A 61 -13.70 0.06 5.25
C PHE A 61 -14.03 -0.56 6.60
N ILE A 62 -13.07 -0.56 7.49
CA ILE A 62 -13.26 -0.86 8.92
C ILE A 62 -13.17 0.46 9.68
N ASP A 63 -14.21 0.79 10.45
CA ASP A 63 -14.17 1.89 11.42
C ASP A 63 -13.28 1.46 12.61
N MET A 64 -12.12 2.09 12.75
CA MET A 64 -11.13 1.70 13.76
C MET A 64 -11.56 2.00 15.19
N LYS A 65 -12.53 2.89 15.38
CA LYS A 65 -13.07 3.18 16.71
C LYS A 65 -14.05 2.10 17.20
N THR A 66 -14.82 1.54 16.28
CA THR A 66 -15.91 0.59 16.63
C THR A 66 -15.61 -0.84 16.22
N GLY A 67 -14.61 -1.07 15.35
CA GLY A 67 -14.31 -2.34 14.71
C GLY A 67 -15.35 -2.76 13.65
N ARG A 68 -16.31 -1.89 13.34
CA ARG A 68 -17.40 -2.23 12.40
C ARG A 68 -16.93 -2.17 10.96
N GLN A 69 -17.20 -3.23 10.21
CA GLN A 69 -17.08 -3.23 8.76
C GLN A 69 -18.23 -2.43 8.14
N LEU A 70 -17.90 -1.53 7.21
CA LEU A 70 -18.85 -0.79 6.41
C LEU A 70 -19.26 -1.60 5.16
N PRO A 71 -20.30 -1.19 4.42
CA PRO A 71 -20.74 -1.90 3.22
C PRO A 71 -19.62 -2.10 2.21
N SER A 72 -19.55 -3.31 1.62
CA SER A 72 -18.60 -3.62 0.55
C SER A 72 -19.02 -2.97 -0.76
N PHE A 73 -18.05 -2.61 -1.58
CA PHE A 73 -18.23 -1.98 -2.89
C PHE A 73 -17.16 -2.46 -3.88
N ALA A 74 -17.15 -1.97 -5.11
CA ALA A 74 -16.17 -2.30 -6.15
C ALA A 74 -16.01 -3.81 -6.36
N LYS A 75 -17.13 -4.48 -6.65
CA LYS A 75 -17.12 -5.90 -6.99
C LYS A 75 -16.22 -6.17 -8.19
N ASP A 76 -15.46 -7.31 -8.14
CA ASP A 76 -14.53 -7.76 -9.16
C ASP A 76 -13.32 -6.82 -9.39
N HIS A 77 -12.99 -6.00 -8.37
CA HIS A 77 -11.77 -5.18 -8.37
C HIS A 77 -10.80 -5.64 -7.29
N HIS A 78 -9.51 -5.40 -7.52
CA HIS A 78 -8.43 -5.85 -6.64
C HIS A 78 -7.32 -4.80 -6.51
N LEU A 79 -6.39 -5.02 -5.57
CA LEU A 79 -5.13 -4.29 -5.38
C LEU A 79 -5.32 -2.77 -5.40
N GLY A 80 -6.34 -2.31 -4.70
CA GLY A 80 -6.75 -0.91 -4.67
C GLY A 80 -6.10 -0.12 -3.55
N CYS A 81 -6.19 1.19 -3.67
CA CYS A 81 -5.83 2.14 -2.61
C CYS A 81 -6.99 3.09 -2.31
N ALA A 82 -6.92 3.74 -1.16
CA ALA A 82 -7.87 4.78 -0.77
C ALA A 82 -7.17 6.14 -0.63
N TYR A 83 -7.88 7.20 -1.01
CA TYR A 83 -7.41 8.57 -0.91
C TYR A 83 -8.56 9.51 -0.56
N THR A 84 -8.30 10.52 0.26
CA THR A 84 -9.33 11.50 0.65
C THR A 84 -8.90 12.92 0.33
N ASP A 85 -9.81 13.70 -0.24
CA ASP A 85 -9.63 15.14 -0.46
C ASP A 85 -10.99 15.85 -0.47
N GLY A 86 -11.03 17.06 0.10
CA GLY A 86 -12.20 17.92 0.08
C GLY A 86 -13.48 17.32 0.69
N GLY A 87 -13.36 16.37 1.63
CA GLY A 87 -14.51 15.69 2.24
C GLY A 87 -15.08 14.53 1.39
N VAL A 88 -14.39 14.16 0.32
CA VAL A 88 -14.71 13.01 -0.53
C VAL A 88 -13.68 11.92 -0.30
N MET A 89 -14.12 10.69 -0.14
CA MET A 89 -13.28 9.50 -0.18
C MET A 89 -13.26 8.94 -1.60
N TYR A 90 -12.07 8.67 -2.09
CA TYR A 90 -11.83 7.98 -3.36
C TYR A 90 -11.22 6.61 -3.09
N ALA A 91 -11.57 5.64 -3.92
CA ALA A 91 -10.89 4.37 -4.00
C ALA A 91 -10.56 4.09 -5.47
N VAL A 92 -9.34 3.63 -5.72
CA VAL A 92 -8.92 3.19 -7.05
C VAL A 92 -8.79 1.68 -7.01
N GLY A 93 -9.39 0.98 -7.96
CA GLY A 93 -9.33 -0.46 -8.05
C GLY A 93 -9.01 -0.92 -9.46
N VAL A 94 -8.21 -1.96 -9.57
CA VAL A 94 -7.89 -2.62 -10.84
C VAL A 94 -8.96 -3.65 -11.15
N GLU A 95 -9.55 -3.59 -12.36
CA GLU A 95 -10.55 -4.54 -12.80
C GLU A 95 -9.91 -5.91 -13.09
N GLY A 96 -10.50 -6.96 -12.55
CA GLY A 96 -10.00 -8.33 -12.69
C GLY A 96 -9.56 -8.91 -11.34
N GLU A 97 -8.84 -10.04 -11.38
CA GLU A 97 -8.41 -10.76 -10.18
C GLU A 97 -6.91 -10.62 -9.89
N TRP A 98 -6.08 -10.63 -10.92
CA TRP A 98 -4.62 -10.53 -10.78
C TRP A 98 -3.97 -9.82 -11.97
N GLY A 99 -3.85 -8.50 -11.82
CA GLY A 99 -3.35 -7.60 -12.84
C GLY A 99 -4.36 -7.39 -13.98
N GLY A 100 -4.65 -6.14 -14.27
CA GLY A 100 -5.58 -5.72 -15.32
C GLY A 100 -5.07 -4.50 -16.08
N ASP A 101 -5.78 -4.11 -17.11
CA ASP A 101 -5.47 -2.93 -17.93
C ASP A 101 -6.46 -1.78 -17.74
N THR A 102 -7.41 -1.97 -16.85
CA THR A 102 -8.47 -1.00 -16.55
C THR A 102 -8.53 -0.75 -15.05
N LEU A 103 -8.48 0.53 -14.68
CA LEU A 103 -8.72 0.98 -13.33
C LEU A 103 -10.03 1.74 -13.27
N LEU A 104 -10.82 1.53 -12.22
CA LEU A 104 -11.99 2.33 -11.93
C LEU A 104 -11.75 3.18 -10.68
N ILE A 105 -12.28 4.39 -10.72
CA ILE A 105 -12.27 5.34 -9.61
C ILE A 105 -13.67 5.38 -9.02
N PHE A 106 -13.76 4.98 -7.77
CA PHE A 106 -14.97 5.05 -6.95
C PHE A 106 -14.88 6.26 -6.03
N ARG A 107 -16.02 6.90 -5.76
CA ARG A 107 -16.07 7.98 -4.78
C ARG A 107 -17.28 7.86 -3.84
N SER A 108 -17.14 8.39 -2.64
CA SER A 108 -18.17 8.44 -1.62
C SER A 108 -17.97 9.63 -0.69
N GLU A 109 -19.06 10.23 -0.23
CA GLU A 109 -19.05 11.28 0.79
C GLU A 109 -19.38 10.75 2.20
N ASN A 110 -19.71 9.44 2.33
CA ASN A 110 -20.17 8.85 3.60
C ASN A 110 -19.64 7.43 3.86
N LEU A 111 -18.79 6.87 2.97
CA LEU A 111 -18.22 5.52 3.02
C LEU A 111 -19.24 4.37 2.91
N CYS A 112 -20.50 4.67 2.63
CA CYS A 112 -21.58 3.69 2.52
C CYS A 112 -22.17 3.64 1.12
N ASP A 113 -22.38 4.81 0.52
CA ASP A 113 -22.90 4.95 -0.83
C ASP A 113 -21.75 5.29 -1.77
N TRP A 114 -21.50 4.40 -2.74
CA TRP A 114 -20.39 4.49 -3.66
C TRP A 114 -20.86 4.60 -5.09
N GLU A 115 -20.23 5.47 -5.86
CA GLU A 115 -20.43 5.57 -7.30
C GLU A 115 -19.10 5.36 -8.04
N CYS A 116 -19.15 4.70 -9.20
CA CYS A 116 -18.03 4.67 -10.14
C CYS A 116 -18.01 6.00 -10.89
N ALA A 117 -17.01 6.84 -10.63
CA ALA A 117 -16.95 8.20 -11.10
C ALA A 117 -15.98 8.42 -12.27
N GLY A 118 -15.02 7.52 -12.48
CA GLY A 118 -14.00 7.63 -13.51
C GLY A 118 -13.33 6.31 -13.84
N ALA A 119 -12.60 6.29 -14.96
CA ALA A 119 -11.82 5.14 -15.38
C ALA A 119 -10.52 5.57 -16.08
N LEU A 120 -9.50 4.71 -15.99
CA LEU A 120 -8.29 4.76 -16.81
C LEU A 120 -8.11 3.42 -17.48
N HIS A 121 -8.15 3.40 -18.81
CA HIS A 121 -7.95 2.18 -19.59
C HIS A 121 -6.63 2.26 -20.37
N LEU A 122 -5.74 1.32 -20.14
CA LEU A 122 -4.40 1.22 -20.74
C LEU A 122 -4.25 -0.15 -21.43
N PRO A 123 -4.74 -0.31 -22.65
CA PRO A 123 -4.78 -1.60 -23.35
C PRO A 123 -3.40 -2.25 -23.44
N GLY A 124 -3.30 -3.53 -23.05
CA GLY A 124 -2.06 -4.30 -23.07
C GLY A 124 -1.15 -4.07 -21.85
N TRP A 125 -1.56 -3.20 -20.91
CA TRP A 125 -0.88 -3.08 -19.63
C TRP A 125 -1.29 -4.21 -18.69
N LYS A 126 -0.43 -4.49 -17.72
CA LYS A 126 -0.76 -5.35 -16.60
C LYS A 126 -0.42 -4.61 -15.31
N ILE A 127 -1.46 -4.05 -14.72
CA ILE A 127 -1.40 -3.16 -13.56
C ILE A 127 -1.81 -3.96 -12.32
N PHE A 128 -1.11 -3.73 -11.22
CA PHE A 128 -1.34 -4.36 -9.93
C PHE A 128 -1.69 -3.30 -8.89
N ASN A 129 -0.83 -3.09 -7.92
CA ASN A 129 -1.06 -2.11 -6.86
C ASN A 129 -1.09 -0.67 -7.36
N THR A 130 -1.84 0.16 -6.67
CA THR A 130 -1.98 1.57 -6.97
C THR A 130 -1.76 2.41 -5.72
N GLY A 131 -1.41 3.67 -5.91
CA GLY A 131 -1.32 4.66 -4.84
C GLY A 131 -1.62 6.05 -5.36
N VAL A 132 -2.20 6.91 -4.53
CA VAL A 132 -2.54 8.29 -4.92
C VAL A 132 -1.95 9.29 -3.93
N CYS A 133 -1.38 10.36 -4.47
CA CYS A 133 -1.03 11.56 -3.71
C CYS A 133 -1.42 12.82 -4.48
N LYS A 134 -1.30 14.00 -3.83
CA LYS A 134 -1.56 15.30 -4.47
C LYS A 134 -0.41 16.25 -4.19
N LYS A 135 0.20 16.79 -5.24
CA LYS A 135 1.29 17.75 -5.17
C LYS A 135 0.96 18.96 -6.07
N ASP A 136 1.14 20.18 -5.55
CA ASP A 136 0.86 21.43 -6.29
C ASP A 136 -0.54 21.47 -6.94
N GLY A 137 -1.55 20.90 -6.27
CA GLY A 137 -2.92 20.85 -6.78
C GLY A 137 -3.15 19.81 -7.90
N VAL A 138 -2.15 18.96 -8.20
CA VAL A 138 -2.25 17.88 -9.20
C VAL A 138 -2.21 16.54 -8.47
N TYR A 139 -3.18 15.69 -8.74
CA TYR A 139 -3.17 14.31 -8.29
C TYR A 139 -2.22 13.48 -9.12
N THR A 140 -1.48 12.61 -8.46
CA THR A 140 -0.59 11.63 -9.07
C THR A 140 -1.03 10.24 -8.66
N LEU A 141 -1.34 9.41 -9.65
CA LEU A 141 -1.65 7.99 -9.49
C LEU A 141 -0.39 7.19 -9.83
N LEU A 142 0.10 6.43 -8.89
CA LEU A 142 1.13 5.44 -9.08
C LEU A 142 0.50 4.13 -9.55
N LEU A 143 1.10 3.49 -10.55
CA LEU A 143 0.69 2.24 -11.17
C LEU A 143 1.84 1.25 -11.06
N GLU A 144 1.70 0.21 -10.25
CA GLU A 144 2.62 -0.93 -10.26
C GLU A 144 2.35 -1.78 -11.50
N ILE A 145 3.36 -2.04 -12.31
CA ILE A 145 3.21 -2.73 -13.60
C ILE A 145 4.25 -3.83 -13.81
N ASN A 146 3.88 -4.85 -14.60
CA ASN A 146 4.84 -5.81 -15.17
C ASN A 146 4.70 -5.97 -16.69
N ALA A 147 3.80 -5.24 -17.33
CA ALA A 147 3.65 -5.13 -18.76
C ALA A 147 3.09 -3.74 -19.15
N PRO A 148 3.39 -3.20 -20.34
CA PRO A 148 4.23 -3.81 -21.38
C PRO A 148 5.73 -3.77 -21.03
N ALA A 149 6.55 -4.60 -21.68
CA ALA A 149 7.96 -4.77 -21.34
C ALA A 149 8.80 -3.50 -21.55
N GLU A 150 8.45 -2.65 -22.52
CA GLU A 150 9.13 -1.37 -22.76
C GLU A 150 8.96 -0.40 -21.59
N ASP A 151 7.85 -0.48 -20.87
CA ASP A 151 7.57 0.32 -19.68
C ASP A 151 8.03 -0.37 -18.40
N ALA A 152 7.74 -1.66 -18.25
CA ALA A 152 8.06 -2.42 -17.04
C ALA A 152 9.55 -2.80 -16.92
N GLY A 153 10.24 -2.99 -18.06
CA GLY A 153 11.60 -3.50 -18.06
C GLY A 153 11.68 -5.02 -17.86
N PRO A 154 12.90 -5.57 -17.71
CA PRO A 154 13.12 -7.01 -17.64
C PRO A 154 12.84 -7.64 -16.27
N LYS A 155 12.67 -6.83 -15.25
CA LYS A 155 12.40 -7.26 -13.87
C LYS A 155 11.00 -6.81 -13.46
N PRO A 156 10.12 -7.70 -13.04
CA PRO A 156 8.87 -7.31 -12.40
C PRO A 156 9.19 -6.90 -10.94
N PHE A 157 8.54 -5.94 -10.37
CA PHE A 157 7.67 -4.96 -10.96
C PHE A 157 8.38 -3.60 -11.03
N THR A 158 7.74 -2.60 -11.64
CA THR A 158 8.15 -1.19 -11.53
C THR A 158 6.92 -0.29 -11.45
N PHE A 159 7.13 1.03 -11.32
CA PHE A 159 6.03 1.98 -11.19
C PHE A 159 6.04 2.98 -12.34
N ARG A 160 4.88 3.18 -12.95
CA ARG A 160 4.56 4.27 -13.86
C ARG A 160 3.55 5.20 -13.19
N PHE A 161 3.31 6.35 -13.77
CA PHE A 161 2.49 7.38 -13.15
C PHE A 161 1.49 7.95 -14.15
N ALA A 162 0.32 8.37 -13.63
CA ALA A 162 -0.65 9.18 -14.35
C ALA A 162 -1.01 10.39 -13.49
N THR A 163 -1.43 11.48 -14.12
CA THR A 163 -1.82 12.70 -13.42
C THR A 163 -3.24 13.12 -13.74
N SER A 164 -3.87 13.80 -12.78
CA SER A 164 -5.22 14.35 -12.89
C SER A 164 -5.36 15.66 -12.12
N ARG A 165 -6.31 16.50 -12.51
CA ARG A 165 -6.68 17.70 -11.76
C ARG A 165 -8.00 17.53 -10.96
N ASP A 166 -8.73 16.45 -11.19
CA ASP A 166 -10.07 16.23 -10.65
C ASP A 166 -10.31 14.81 -10.12
N MET A 167 -9.31 13.95 -10.09
CA MET A 167 -9.40 12.52 -9.73
C MET A 167 -10.18 11.65 -10.73
N LEU A 168 -10.78 12.22 -11.75
CA LEU A 168 -11.67 11.51 -12.67
C LEU A 168 -11.05 11.32 -14.05
N HIS A 169 -10.33 12.32 -14.54
CA HIS A 169 -9.70 12.31 -15.86
C HIS A 169 -8.19 12.20 -15.70
N TRP A 170 -7.64 11.06 -16.09
CA TRP A 170 -6.23 10.72 -15.91
C TRP A 170 -5.47 10.75 -17.24
N THR A 171 -4.26 11.25 -17.20
CA THR A 171 -3.32 11.27 -18.32
C THR A 171 -2.03 10.59 -17.88
N LEU A 172 -1.60 9.57 -18.64
CA LEU A 172 -0.32 8.91 -18.41
C LEU A 172 0.84 9.91 -18.54
N THR A 173 1.77 9.87 -17.61
CA THR A 173 2.98 10.70 -17.68
C THR A 173 3.91 10.25 -18.82
N PRO A 174 4.84 11.10 -19.28
CA PRO A 174 5.89 10.71 -20.21
C PRO A 174 6.62 9.44 -19.78
N GLN A 175 7.20 8.71 -20.74
CA GLN A 175 7.80 7.39 -20.51
C GLN A 175 9.01 7.44 -19.57
N GLU A 176 9.71 8.55 -19.53
CA GLU A 176 10.82 8.78 -18.58
C GLU A 176 10.37 8.88 -17.12
N CYS A 177 9.08 9.16 -16.85
CA CYS A 177 8.50 9.10 -15.52
C CYS A 177 8.27 7.65 -15.14
N VAL A 178 9.30 7.00 -14.67
CA VAL A 178 9.31 5.60 -14.26
C VAL A 178 10.20 5.45 -13.03
N PHE A 179 9.89 4.48 -12.18
CA PHE A 179 10.75 4.15 -11.04
C PHE A 179 12.01 3.40 -11.53
N GLN A 180 12.34 2.27 -10.99
CA GLN A 180 13.50 1.47 -11.41
C GLN A 180 13.06 0.30 -12.29
N LYS A 181 13.89 -0.06 -13.30
CA LYS A 181 13.62 -1.19 -14.22
C LYS A 181 14.61 -2.35 -14.07
N ASP A 182 15.66 -2.18 -13.29
CA ASP A 182 16.79 -3.11 -13.19
C ASP A 182 16.64 -4.11 -12.04
N ARG A 183 15.71 -3.88 -11.14
CA ARG A 183 15.41 -4.74 -9.99
C ARG A 183 13.95 -4.71 -9.62
N TYR A 184 13.55 -5.69 -8.81
CA TYR A 184 12.19 -5.84 -8.31
C TYR A 184 11.77 -4.65 -7.45
N ALA A 185 10.58 -4.11 -7.70
CA ALA A 185 9.94 -3.13 -6.85
C ALA A 185 8.42 -3.35 -6.86
N GLY A 186 7.85 -3.77 -5.75
CA GLY A 186 6.42 -4.09 -5.62
C GLY A 186 5.76 -3.44 -4.40
N GLY A 187 4.44 -3.65 -4.23
CA GLY A 187 3.66 -3.21 -3.09
C GLY A 187 3.82 -1.72 -2.74
N PRO A 188 3.66 -0.79 -3.70
CA PRO A 188 4.01 0.61 -3.50
C PRO A 188 2.93 1.41 -2.81
N ALA A 189 3.36 2.38 -2.00
CA ALA A 189 2.54 3.50 -1.56
C ALA A 189 3.23 4.82 -1.87
N ILE A 190 2.49 5.85 -2.29
CA ILE A 190 3.02 7.16 -2.68
C ILE A 190 2.46 8.27 -1.79
N TYR A 191 3.33 9.16 -1.35
CA TYR A 191 2.98 10.28 -0.47
C TYR A 191 3.64 11.58 -0.90
N THR A 192 3.04 12.69 -0.53
CA THR A 192 3.65 14.01 -0.49
C THR A 192 3.19 14.73 0.79
N VAL A 193 4.05 15.54 1.38
CA VAL A 193 3.76 16.16 2.70
C VAL A 193 3.99 17.67 2.72
N ASP A 194 4.68 18.23 1.71
CA ASP A 194 5.02 19.64 1.62
C ASP A 194 5.22 20.16 0.18
N ASP A 195 4.63 19.49 -0.78
CA ASP A 195 4.74 19.79 -2.21
C ASP A 195 6.19 19.80 -2.77
N THR A 196 7.18 19.32 -1.99
CA THR A 196 8.57 19.26 -2.46
C THR A 196 8.88 17.92 -3.13
N TYR A 197 8.65 16.84 -2.38
CA TYR A 197 8.98 15.50 -2.83
C TYR A 197 7.74 14.62 -2.98
N TYR A 198 7.81 13.70 -3.94
CA TYR A 198 7.09 12.44 -3.93
C TYR A 198 7.93 11.44 -3.12
N TYR A 199 7.34 10.80 -2.13
CA TYR A 199 7.92 9.69 -1.39
C TYR A 199 7.24 8.40 -1.80
N VAL A 200 8.01 7.38 -2.16
CA VAL A 200 7.48 6.05 -2.46
C VAL A 200 8.03 5.06 -1.44
N LEU A 201 7.14 4.41 -0.71
CA LEU A 201 7.44 3.18 0.01
C LEU A 201 7.24 2.02 -0.95
N TYR A 202 8.12 1.04 -0.92
CA TYR A 202 8.07 -0.08 -1.86
C TYR A 202 8.78 -1.30 -1.29
N LEU A 203 8.39 -2.45 -1.81
CA LEU A 203 9.01 -3.73 -1.52
C LEU A 203 10.21 -3.95 -2.43
N GLU A 204 11.37 -4.29 -1.86
CA GLU A 204 12.56 -4.70 -2.58
C GLU A 204 12.96 -6.13 -2.19
N ALA A 205 13.41 -6.92 -3.19
CA ALA A 205 13.94 -8.25 -2.96
C ALA A 205 15.38 -8.17 -2.45
N TYR A 206 15.64 -8.87 -1.35
CA TYR A 206 16.99 -9.00 -0.76
C TYR A 206 17.59 -10.38 -1.04
N PRO A 207 18.92 -10.54 -0.90
CA PRO A 207 19.55 -11.85 -1.06
C PRO A 207 18.92 -12.91 -0.14
N GLY A 208 18.61 -14.07 -0.70
CA GLY A 208 17.75 -15.08 -0.10
C GLY A 208 16.31 -14.89 -0.56
N PRO A 209 15.34 -15.65 -0.04
CA PRO A 209 13.93 -15.49 -0.39
C PRO A 209 13.24 -14.44 0.50
N SER A 210 13.89 -13.31 0.80
CA SER A 210 13.35 -12.29 1.68
C SER A 210 13.05 -10.99 0.93
N TYR A 211 12.09 -10.24 1.47
CA TYR A 211 11.67 -8.95 0.96
C TYR A 211 11.54 -7.95 2.11
N SER A 212 11.79 -6.68 1.82
CA SER A 212 11.77 -5.63 2.84
C SER A 212 11.22 -4.34 2.30
N ASN A 213 10.52 -3.58 3.15
CA ASN A 213 10.07 -2.25 2.80
C ASN A 213 11.24 -1.27 2.72
N CYS A 214 11.32 -0.56 1.62
CA CYS A 214 12.27 0.50 1.34
C CYS A 214 11.56 1.82 1.04
N ILE A 215 12.31 2.91 1.02
CA ILE A 215 11.79 4.24 0.67
C ILE A 215 12.72 4.94 -0.30
N ALA A 216 12.13 5.63 -1.28
CA ALA A 216 12.78 6.55 -2.18
C ALA A 216 11.97 7.84 -2.28
N ARG A 217 12.62 8.93 -2.76
CA ARG A 217 11.93 10.18 -3.04
C ARG A 217 12.35 10.76 -4.38
N SER A 218 11.49 11.60 -4.96
CA SER A 218 11.74 12.32 -6.21
C SER A 218 11.04 13.67 -6.20
N THR A 219 11.59 14.67 -6.88
CA THR A 219 10.91 15.93 -7.12
C THR A 219 10.10 15.95 -8.41
N ASP A 220 10.39 15.02 -9.35
CA ASP A 220 9.94 15.05 -10.75
C ASP A 220 9.43 13.72 -11.32
N LEU A 221 9.41 12.63 -10.52
CA LEU A 221 9.06 11.25 -10.90
C LEU A 221 10.04 10.61 -11.91
N ILE A 222 11.17 11.26 -12.20
CA ILE A 222 12.20 10.79 -13.13
C ILE A 222 13.48 10.43 -12.38
N HIS A 223 13.95 11.35 -11.53
CA HIS A 223 15.17 11.21 -10.76
C HIS A 223 14.84 10.80 -9.33
N TRP A 224 15.28 9.61 -8.95
CA TRP A 224 14.98 9.01 -7.66
C TRP A 224 16.18 8.98 -6.72
N GLU A 225 16.01 9.52 -5.52
CA GLU A 225 16.95 9.42 -4.41
C GLU A 225 16.49 8.31 -3.48
N TYR A 226 17.31 7.30 -3.30
CA TYR A 226 17.06 6.19 -2.36
C TYR A 226 17.55 6.57 -0.98
N SER A 227 16.79 6.21 0.07
CA SER A 227 17.23 6.44 1.44
C SER A 227 18.58 5.76 1.68
N PRO A 228 19.59 6.49 2.24
CA PRO A 228 20.89 5.90 2.58
C PRO A 228 20.82 4.94 3.77
N ILE A 229 19.66 4.87 4.44
CA ILE A 229 19.43 4.00 5.61
C ILE A 229 18.32 2.99 5.38
N ASN A 230 18.00 2.67 4.11
CA ASN A 230 17.15 1.53 3.77
C ASN A 230 17.74 0.22 4.32
N PRO A 231 16.91 -0.79 4.64
CA PRO A 231 15.46 -0.81 4.53
C PRO A 231 14.75 -0.06 5.68
N VAL A 232 13.51 0.38 5.41
CA VAL A 232 12.62 0.98 6.41
C VAL A 232 12.19 -0.07 7.42
N MET A 233 11.83 -1.24 6.94
CA MET A 233 11.39 -2.34 7.79
C MET A 233 11.77 -3.69 7.16
N MET A 234 12.41 -4.55 7.95
CA MET A 234 12.66 -5.95 7.64
C MET A 234 11.77 -6.84 8.50
N TYR A 235 11.57 -8.09 8.07
CA TYR A 235 10.87 -9.06 8.90
C TYR A 235 11.53 -9.22 10.28
N ASN A 236 10.69 -9.42 11.29
CA ASN A 236 11.11 -9.64 12.67
C ASN A 236 10.10 -10.56 13.36
N GLU A 237 10.38 -11.85 13.33
CA GLU A 237 9.47 -12.89 13.82
C GLU A 237 8.96 -12.63 15.24
N ALA A 238 9.81 -12.07 16.12
CA ALA A 238 9.45 -11.82 17.52
C ALA A 238 8.46 -10.65 17.69
N GLU A 239 8.47 -9.69 16.77
CA GLU A 239 7.57 -8.52 16.80
C GLU A 239 6.36 -8.73 15.90
N ASP A 240 6.54 -9.30 14.70
CA ASP A 240 5.48 -9.46 13.70
C ASP A 240 4.43 -10.48 14.18
N LYS A 241 4.87 -11.56 14.85
CA LYS A 241 3.99 -12.59 15.44
C LYS A 241 3.31 -12.19 16.75
N GLN A 242 3.57 -11.03 17.31
CA GLN A 242 2.81 -10.54 18.45
C GLN A 242 1.34 -10.36 18.08
N ILE A 243 0.44 -10.69 19.00
CA ILE A 243 -1.00 -10.53 18.78
C ILE A 243 -1.42 -9.15 19.24
N ALA A 244 -1.66 -8.24 18.29
CA ALA A 244 -2.14 -6.89 18.59
C ALA A 244 -3.69 -6.81 18.63
N ASN A 245 -4.39 -7.70 17.92
CA ASN A 245 -5.84 -7.80 17.96
C ASN A 245 -6.28 -8.93 18.91
N PRO A 246 -6.86 -8.63 20.09
CA PRO A 246 -7.27 -9.64 21.04
C PRO A 246 -8.49 -10.48 20.60
N PHE A 247 -9.15 -10.11 19.50
CA PHE A 247 -10.30 -10.82 18.96
C PHE A 247 -9.93 -11.89 17.93
N LEU A 248 -8.65 -12.05 17.61
CA LEU A 248 -8.18 -13.17 16.79
C LEU A 248 -8.51 -14.50 17.50
N THR A 249 -9.06 -15.43 16.74
CA THR A 249 -9.40 -16.77 17.24
C THR A 249 -8.15 -17.54 17.65
N VAL A 250 -8.32 -18.56 18.48
CA VAL A 250 -7.21 -19.45 18.89
C VAL A 250 -6.54 -20.10 17.68
N GLU A 251 -7.32 -20.45 16.65
CA GLU A 251 -6.78 -21.03 15.41
C GLU A 251 -5.95 -20.03 14.61
N GLU A 252 -6.42 -18.80 14.47
CA GLU A 252 -5.65 -17.72 13.82
C GLU A 252 -4.35 -17.43 14.58
N GLN A 253 -4.40 -17.35 15.91
CA GLN A 253 -3.21 -17.15 16.74
C GLN A 253 -2.20 -18.31 16.58
N ARG A 254 -2.68 -19.53 16.46
CA ARG A 254 -1.84 -20.70 16.21
C ARG A 254 -1.18 -20.61 14.82
N GLN A 255 -1.94 -20.26 13.79
CA GLN A 255 -1.41 -20.08 12.43
C GLN A 255 -0.37 -18.96 12.37
N ILE A 256 -0.57 -17.85 13.09
CA ILE A 256 0.41 -16.78 13.24
C ILE A 256 1.70 -17.31 13.90
N ALA A 257 1.58 -18.05 14.99
CA ALA A 257 2.73 -18.61 15.71
C ALA A 257 3.56 -19.57 14.84
N ASP A 258 2.87 -20.42 14.05
CA ASP A 258 3.49 -21.46 13.21
C ASP A 258 3.98 -20.93 11.84
N ALA A 259 3.59 -19.70 11.43
CA ALA A 259 3.91 -19.16 10.12
C ALA A 259 5.42 -18.90 9.93
N LEU A 260 5.86 -19.04 8.68
CA LEU A 260 7.21 -18.62 8.27
C LEU A 260 7.18 -17.11 7.96
N ASP A 261 7.99 -16.36 8.70
CA ASP A 261 8.17 -14.92 8.50
C ASP A 261 9.51 -14.66 7.80
N ILE A 262 9.46 -14.25 6.53
CA ILE A 262 10.62 -13.90 5.69
C ILE A 262 10.46 -12.57 4.97
N ASN A 263 9.40 -11.84 5.26
CA ASN A 263 8.99 -10.70 4.46
C ASN A 263 8.22 -9.67 5.30
N ASN A 264 8.51 -8.39 5.05
CA ASN A 264 7.59 -7.29 5.35
C ASN A 264 7.32 -6.52 4.07
N SER A 265 6.06 -6.33 3.71
CA SER A 265 5.61 -5.71 2.46
C SER A 265 4.44 -4.75 2.66
N ASP A 266 4.03 -4.11 1.58
CA ASP A 266 2.80 -3.34 1.46
C ASP A 266 2.61 -2.33 2.60
N MET A 267 3.68 -1.58 2.89
CA MET A 267 3.66 -0.59 3.97
C MET A 267 2.89 0.65 3.55
N GLU A 268 1.80 0.93 4.27
CA GLU A 268 1.00 2.12 4.08
C GLU A 268 0.86 2.96 5.35
N LEU A 269 0.71 4.27 5.15
CA LEU A 269 0.80 5.26 6.21
C LEU A 269 -0.40 6.21 6.22
N CYS A 270 -0.79 6.67 7.42
CA CYS A 270 -1.52 7.92 7.57
C CYS A 270 -1.12 8.65 8.86
N GLU A 271 -1.36 9.96 8.91
CA GLU A 271 -1.23 10.71 10.15
C GLU A 271 -2.56 10.74 10.90
N PHE A 272 -2.54 10.34 12.17
CA PHE A 272 -3.70 10.44 13.04
C PHE A 272 -3.29 10.79 14.47
N ASN A 273 -3.91 11.84 15.02
CA ASN A 273 -3.63 12.34 16.39
C ASN A 273 -2.14 12.62 16.67
N GLY A 274 -1.42 13.18 15.67
CA GLY A 274 -0.02 13.56 15.79
C GLY A 274 0.97 12.38 15.73
N ARG A 275 0.51 11.22 15.32
CA ARG A 275 1.32 10.02 15.08
C ARG A 275 1.17 9.55 13.65
N THR A 276 2.19 8.88 13.13
CA THR A 276 2.08 8.11 11.90
C THR A 276 1.63 6.70 12.23
N ILE A 277 0.47 6.33 11.75
CA ILE A 277 -0.07 4.96 11.79
C ILE A 277 0.50 4.23 10.58
N ILE A 278 0.95 3.00 10.79
CA ILE A 278 1.63 2.18 9.78
C ILE A 278 0.92 0.83 9.74
N TYR A 279 0.41 0.46 8.56
CA TYR A 279 0.04 -0.93 8.29
C TYR A 279 1.07 -1.55 7.36
N TYR A 280 1.34 -2.83 7.55
CA TYR A 280 2.26 -3.60 6.72
C TYR A 280 1.85 -5.07 6.73
N SER A 281 2.20 -5.77 5.67
CA SER A 281 2.01 -7.20 5.57
C SER A 281 3.29 -7.94 5.94
N TRP A 282 3.15 -9.14 6.50
CA TRP A 282 4.27 -10.06 6.72
C TRP A 282 3.84 -11.49 6.42
N GLY A 283 4.80 -12.38 6.21
CA GLY A 283 4.54 -13.77 5.92
C GLY A 283 5.56 -14.40 5.00
N ASN A 284 5.12 -15.31 4.11
CA ASN A 284 6.02 -16.15 3.31
C ASN A 284 5.99 -15.84 1.80
N GLN A 285 5.25 -14.84 1.34
CA GLN A 285 5.06 -14.51 -0.08
C GLN A 285 4.55 -15.70 -0.94
N ARG A 286 3.85 -16.65 -0.32
CA ARG A 286 3.32 -17.85 -0.98
C ARG A 286 1.89 -18.15 -0.52
N GLY A 287 1.09 -17.09 -0.37
CA GLY A 287 -0.31 -17.16 0.01
C GLY A 287 -0.58 -17.28 1.51
N MET A 288 0.45 -17.21 2.38
CA MET A 288 0.27 -17.11 3.82
C MET A 288 0.83 -15.77 4.28
N GLU A 289 -0.07 -14.82 4.51
CA GLU A 289 0.27 -13.45 4.83
C GLU A 289 -0.68 -12.91 5.88
N PHE A 290 -0.19 -11.95 6.66
CA PHE A 290 -0.87 -11.35 7.79
C PHE A 290 -0.73 -9.84 7.74
N LEU A 291 -1.75 -9.14 8.18
CA LEU A 291 -1.70 -7.70 8.38
C LEU A 291 -1.23 -7.39 9.79
N ALA A 292 -0.24 -6.52 9.91
CA ALA A 292 0.26 -6.02 11.19
C ALA A 292 0.18 -4.49 11.26
N GLU A 293 0.22 -4.00 12.49
CA GLU A 293 0.21 -2.58 12.81
C GLU A 293 1.50 -2.15 13.48
N ALA A 294 1.97 -0.97 13.10
CA ALA A 294 3.05 -0.25 13.77
C ALA A 294 2.72 1.24 13.88
N SER A 295 3.54 1.99 14.58
CA SER A 295 3.42 3.44 14.67
C SER A 295 4.78 4.13 14.80
N TYR A 296 4.80 5.42 14.43
CA TYR A 296 5.90 6.33 14.71
C TYR A 296 5.38 7.51 15.52
N GLU A 297 6.12 7.87 16.60
CA GLU A 297 5.79 9.00 17.46
C GLU A 297 6.20 10.30 16.77
N GLY A 298 5.32 10.83 15.93
CA GLY A 298 5.48 12.03 15.12
C GLY A 298 4.60 12.00 13.87
N GLY A 299 4.44 13.16 13.24
CA GLY A 299 3.66 13.28 12.02
C GLY A 299 4.35 12.66 10.80
N MET A 300 3.57 12.43 9.76
CA MET A 300 4.01 11.78 8.52
C MET A 300 5.17 12.52 7.84
N LYS A 301 5.16 13.85 7.86
CA LYS A 301 6.28 14.66 7.34
C LYS A 301 7.59 14.30 8.03
N THR A 302 7.61 14.34 9.35
CA THR A 302 8.81 14.01 10.13
C THR A 302 9.25 12.57 9.90
N PHE A 303 8.31 11.63 9.78
CA PHE A 303 8.61 10.24 9.49
C PHE A 303 9.32 10.10 8.13
N LEU A 304 8.72 10.62 7.07
CA LEU A 304 9.25 10.48 5.70
C LEU A 304 10.59 11.17 5.52
N GLU A 305 10.74 12.40 6.01
CA GLU A 305 11.99 13.17 5.91
C GLU A 305 13.14 12.53 6.69
N SER A 306 12.85 11.90 7.84
CA SER A 306 13.88 11.30 8.69
C SER A 306 14.62 10.12 8.06
N TRP A 307 14.10 9.56 6.98
CA TRP A 307 14.77 8.54 6.16
C TRP A 307 15.84 9.11 5.21
N PHE A 308 15.91 10.43 5.08
CA PHE A 308 16.89 11.13 4.22
C PHE A 308 17.73 12.10 5.08
N PRO A 309 18.56 11.58 6.01
CA PRO A 309 19.37 12.43 6.88
C PRO A 309 20.36 13.25 6.04
N ILE A 310 20.49 14.53 6.39
CA ILE A 310 21.51 15.37 5.78
C ILE A 310 22.87 14.78 6.16
N GLN A 311 23.67 14.46 5.16
CA GLN A 311 25.07 14.07 5.40
C GLN A 311 25.82 15.35 5.73
N ASP A 312 26.28 15.51 6.98
CA ASP A 312 27.23 16.56 7.32
C ASP A 312 28.49 16.33 6.50
N GLU A 313 28.82 17.28 5.60
CA GLU A 313 30.05 17.30 4.79
C GLU A 313 31.32 17.31 5.65
#